data_83bed91d1a35d5621af19d4b7b7ad2e7
#
_entry.id   83bed91d1a35d5621af19d4b7b7ad2e7
#
_cell.length_a   1.000
_cell.length_b   1.000
_cell.length_c   1.000
_cell.angle_alpha   90.00
_cell.angle_beta   90.00
_cell.angle_gamma   90.00
#
_symmetry.space_group_name_H-M   'P 1'
#
loop_
_entity.id
_entity.type
_entity.pdbx_description
1 polymer ?
#
loop_
_entity_poly.entity_id
_entity_poly.type
_entity_poly.pdbx_seq_one_letter_code
_entity_poly.pdbx_strand_id
1 'polypeptide(L)' 'DVGAIEFVHRQLVEARDRGKGVLLVSLELEEILSLSDRILVMYEGAIVAEYGTDATEEELGIAMIGGTVKGEAAA' A
#
# COMPACT_ATOMS: atom_id res chain seq x y z
N ASP A 1 -3.95 15.22 13.09
CA ASP A 1 -2.77 15.72 13.77
C ASP A 1 -1.54 15.02 13.24
N VAL A 2 -0.62 15.80 12.70
CA VAL A 2 0.59 15.28 12.07
C VAL A 2 1.44 14.49 13.07
N GLY A 3 1.55 14.97 14.29
CA GLY A 3 2.33 14.26 15.31
C GLY A 3 1.76 12.89 15.66
N ALA A 4 0.44 12.79 15.71
CA ALA A 4 -0.21 11.52 15.99
C ALA A 4 -0.02 10.55 14.83
N ILE A 5 -0.11 11.05 13.60
CA ILE A 5 0.11 10.22 12.42
C ILE A 5 1.53 9.67 12.40
N GLU A 6 2.51 10.54 12.66
CA GLU A 6 3.91 10.12 12.70
C GLU A 6 4.16 9.09 13.81
N PHE A 7 3.52 9.27 14.95
CA PHE A 7 3.65 8.31 16.04
C PHE A 7 3.14 6.93 15.63
N VAL A 8 1.95 6.89 15.02
CA VAL A 8 1.38 5.62 14.58
C VAL A 8 2.27 4.96 13.53
N HIS A 9 2.78 5.74 12.58
CA HIS A 9 3.66 5.19 11.54
C HIS A 9 4.92 4.58 12.16
N ARG A 10 5.51 5.22 13.15
CA ARG A 10 6.68 4.66 13.82
C ARG A 10 6.35 3.35 14.53
N GLN A 11 5.17 3.26 15.15
CA GLN A 11 4.75 2.03 15.80
C GLN A 11 4.61 0.87 14.80
N LEU A 12 4.10 1.15 13.62
CA LEU A 12 3.95 0.14 12.59
C LEU A 12 5.33 -0.36 12.11
N VAL A 13 6.24 0.58 11.86
CA VAL A 13 7.58 0.22 11.40
C VAL A 13 8.33 -0.58 12.46
N GLU A 14 8.22 -0.19 13.72
CA GLU A 14 8.87 -0.91 14.82
C GLU A 14 8.31 -2.31 14.98
N ALA A 15 7.00 -2.48 14.81
CA ALA A 15 6.39 -3.80 14.89
C ALA A 15 6.92 -4.70 13.78
N ARG A 16 7.00 -4.16 12.56
CA ARG A 16 7.56 -4.91 11.43
C ARG A 16 9.01 -5.30 11.70
N ASP A 17 9.81 -4.37 12.20
CA ASP A 17 11.22 -4.62 12.45
C ASP A 17 11.44 -5.65 13.55
N ARG A 18 10.45 -5.85 14.41
CA ARG A 18 10.49 -6.90 15.42
C ARG A 18 9.97 -8.25 14.90
N GLY A 19 9.75 -8.36 13.61
CA GLY A 19 9.32 -9.61 13.00
C GLY A 19 7.83 -9.84 12.98
N LYS A 20 7.04 -8.80 13.22
CA LYS A 20 5.57 -8.93 13.21
C LYS A 20 5.02 -8.72 11.81
N GLY A 21 3.93 -9.43 11.51
CA GLY A 21 3.16 -9.15 10.31
C GLY A 21 2.24 -7.97 10.57
N VAL A 22 2.23 -7.00 9.65
CA VAL A 22 1.40 -5.82 9.78
C VAL A 22 0.54 -5.68 8.53
N LEU A 23 -0.76 -5.55 8.71
CA LEU A 23 -1.68 -5.28 7.62
C LEU A 23 -2.17 -3.84 7.75
N LEU A 24 -1.90 -3.03 6.74
CA LEU A 24 -2.32 -1.64 6.70
C LEU A 24 -3.38 -1.48 5.61
N VAL A 25 -4.53 -0.92 5.96
CA VAL A 25 -5.58 -0.61 4.99
C VAL A 25 -5.73 0.89 4.95
N SER A 26 -5.54 1.49 3.78
CA SER A 26 -5.56 2.95 3.66
C SER A 26 -5.89 3.36 2.22
N LEU A 27 -6.45 4.55 2.06
CA LEU A 27 -6.64 5.17 0.77
C LEU A 27 -5.57 6.24 0.50
N GLU A 28 -4.69 6.47 1.46
CA GLU A 28 -3.63 7.47 1.34
C GLU A 28 -2.43 6.83 0.65
N LEU A 29 -2.21 7.19 -0.62
CA LEU A 29 -1.16 6.56 -1.41
C LEU A 29 0.23 6.82 -0.86
N GLU A 30 0.49 8.02 -0.35
CA GLU A 30 1.79 8.32 0.23
C GLU A 30 2.08 7.44 1.45
N GLU A 31 1.07 7.19 2.27
CA GLU A 31 1.21 6.34 3.44
C GLU A 31 1.52 4.91 3.02
N ILE A 32 0.76 4.39 2.06
CA ILE A 32 0.96 3.04 1.55
C ILE A 32 2.38 2.89 0.98
N LEU A 33 2.80 3.85 0.16
CA LEU A 33 4.11 3.76 -0.49
C LEU A 33 5.26 3.87 0.50
N SER A 34 5.11 4.67 1.54
CA SER A 34 6.20 4.89 2.49
C SER A 34 6.35 3.76 3.51
N LEU A 35 5.29 3.01 3.77
CA LEU A 35 5.30 2.03 4.86
C LEU A 35 5.27 0.58 4.40
N SER A 36 4.83 0.31 3.18
CA SER A 36 4.53 -1.05 2.78
C SER A 36 5.67 -1.75 2.06
N ASP A 37 5.84 -3.02 2.37
CA ASP A 37 6.77 -3.89 1.62
C ASP A 37 6.07 -4.55 0.46
N ARG A 38 4.76 -4.74 0.59
CA ARG A 38 3.94 -5.39 -0.41
C ARG A 38 2.59 -4.68 -0.43
N ILE A 39 2.11 -4.35 -1.62
CA ILE A 39 0.89 -3.57 -1.78
C ILE A 39 -0.10 -4.36 -2.62
N LEU A 40 -1.30 -4.53 -2.09
CA LEU A 40 -2.39 -5.17 -2.82
C LEU A 40 -3.45 -4.12 -3.08
N VAL A 41 -3.93 -4.05 -4.32
CA VAL A 41 -4.99 -3.12 -4.69
C VAL A 41 -6.28 -3.89 -4.86
N MET A 42 -7.33 -3.42 -4.20
CA MET A 42 -8.66 -4.03 -4.29
C MET A 42 -9.59 -3.16 -5.13
N TYR A 43 -10.41 -3.82 -5.92
CA TYR A 43 -11.43 -3.14 -6.71
C TYR A 43 -12.64 -4.07 -6.81
N GLU A 44 -13.80 -3.57 -6.43
CA GLU A 44 -15.06 -4.31 -6.50
C GLU A 44 -14.97 -5.71 -5.88
N GLY A 45 -14.36 -5.77 -4.71
CA GLY A 45 -14.31 -6.99 -3.93
C GLY A 45 -13.23 -7.98 -4.32
N ALA A 46 -12.36 -7.62 -5.23
CA ALA A 46 -11.29 -8.50 -5.69
C ALA A 46 -9.94 -7.80 -5.66
N ILE A 47 -8.87 -8.58 -5.48
CA ILE A 47 -7.53 -8.06 -5.60
C ILE A 47 -7.20 -8.01 -7.09
N VAL A 48 -6.96 -6.81 -7.59
CA VAL A 48 -6.76 -6.60 -9.02
C VAL A 48 -5.30 -6.32 -9.39
N ALA A 49 -4.45 -6.05 -8.41
CA ALA A 49 -3.03 -5.80 -8.67
C ALA A 49 -2.22 -6.02 -7.41
N GLU A 50 -0.94 -6.32 -7.61
CA GLU A 50 0.00 -6.48 -6.51
C GLU A 50 1.32 -5.82 -6.92
N TYR A 51 1.92 -5.07 -5.99
CA TYR A 51 3.17 -4.35 -6.23
C TYR A 51 4.13 -4.54 -5.07
N GLY A 52 5.41 -4.36 -5.36
CA GLY A 52 6.45 -4.30 -4.34
C GLY A 52 6.77 -2.87 -3.97
N THR A 53 8.00 -2.65 -3.49
CA THR A 53 8.43 -1.33 -3.02
C THR A 53 8.69 -0.34 -4.14
N ASP A 54 8.71 -0.79 -5.38
CA ASP A 54 8.99 0.07 -6.54
C ASP A 54 7.71 0.60 -7.20
N ALA A 55 6.56 0.39 -6.57
CA ALA A 55 5.29 0.90 -7.09
C ALA A 55 5.30 2.43 -7.13
N THR A 56 4.60 3.00 -8.09
CA THR A 56 4.44 4.45 -8.20
C THR A 56 3.01 4.84 -7.82
N GLU A 57 2.86 6.10 -7.42
CA GLU A 57 1.54 6.62 -7.08
C GLU A 57 0.60 6.54 -8.29
N GLU A 58 1.13 6.79 -9.48
CA GLU A 58 0.34 6.71 -10.71
C GLU A 58 -0.20 5.31 -10.95
N GLU A 59 0.67 4.30 -10.78
CA GLU A 59 0.26 2.91 -10.96
C GLU A 59 -0.86 2.53 -10.00
N LEU A 60 -0.68 2.89 -8.73
CA LEU A 60 -1.69 2.59 -7.71
C LEU A 60 -3.00 3.31 -8.00
N GLY A 61 -2.92 4.57 -8.41
CA GLY A 61 -4.11 5.34 -8.72
C GLY A 61 -4.92 4.74 -9.85
N ILE A 62 -4.25 4.29 -10.90
CA ILE A 62 -4.93 3.64 -12.03
C ILE A 62 -5.58 2.33 -11.60
N ALA A 63 -4.87 1.51 -10.83
CA ALA A 63 -5.40 0.23 -10.38
C ALA A 63 -6.61 0.41 -9.47
N MET A 64 -6.62 1.45 -8.65
CA MET A 64 -7.71 1.70 -7.71
C MET A 64 -9.03 2.03 -8.38
N ILE A 65 -9.01 2.49 -9.62
CA ILE A 65 -10.24 2.77 -10.37
C ILE A 65 -10.55 1.68 -11.39
N GLY A 66 -9.90 0.53 -11.25
CA GLY A 66 -10.18 -0.60 -12.11
C GLY A 66 -9.43 -0.59 -13.43
N GLY A 67 -8.52 0.36 -13.62
CA GLY A 67 -7.71 0.41 -14.82
C GLY A 67 -6.58 -0.61 -14.78
N THR A 68 -5.88 -0.75 -15.90
CA THR A 68 -4.73 -1.63 -15.97
C THR A 68 -3.49 -0.82 -16.33
N VAL A 69 -2.37 -1.20 -15.72
CA VAL A 69 -1.08 -0.62 -16.03
C VAL A 69 -0.34 -1.65 -16.88
N LYS A 70 0.30 -1.17 -17.95
CA LYS A 70 0.99 -2.04 -18.87
C LYS A 70 2.03 -2.89 -18.12
N GLY A 71 1.94 -4.19 -18.31
CA GLY A 71 2.86 -5.12 -17.67
C GLY A 71 2.47 -5.54 -16.26
N GLU A 72 1.41 -4.94 -15.70
CA GLU A 72 0.96 -5.25 -14.35
C GLU A 72 -0.34 -6.03 -14.45
N ALA A 73 -0.25 -7.31 -14.31
CA ALA A 73 -1.42 -8.17 -14.42
C ALA A 73 -2.09 -8.33 -13.07
N ALA A 74 -3.40 -8.42 -13.07
CA ALA A 74 -4.16 -8.76 -11.88
C ALA A 74 -3.85 -10.20 -11.48
N ALA A 75 -3.86 -10.41 -10.19
CA ALA A 75 -3.60 -11.73 -9.64
C ALA A 75 -4.75 -12.68 -9.90
#